data_44c9a0aac43c4d3710bcbf6748c55e8e
#
_entry.id   44c9a0aac43c4d3710bcbf6748c55e8e
#
_cell.length_a   1.000
_cell.length_b   1.000
_cell.length_c   1.000
_cell.angle_alpha   90.00
_cell.angle_beta   90.00
_cell.angle_gamma   90.00
#
_symmetry.space_group_name_H-M   'P 1'
#
loop_
_entity.id
_entity.type
_entity.pdbx_description
1 polymer ?
#
loop_
_entity_poly.entity_id
_entity_poly.type
_entity_poly.pdbx_seq_one_letter_code
_entity_poly.pdbx_strand_id
1 'polypeptide(L)'
;MIPIWRVKPFRGYRKTIGTSYNWRIFRLISTCNGIKMSIKKILDDMDYGLAPENPDEVKNWLLKHNCSFGHFIGGAFTKPKNHFKSINPSNGETIARLSQASSTDVNNAVKQAKNTFKSWSETNPHERAKVLYSIARLLQKNSRLFSVLETIDNGKPIRESRDIDIPLAQRHFYYHAGLAQIYKTKIQDMEPIGVCGQIIPWNFPLLMLAWKIAPALAAGNTVVLKPAEYTSLTALLFAEICIEAGVPNGVVNIITGDGSVGEMLVDHPDIKKIAFTGSTEVGRIIRKRTAGTGKLLTLELGGKSPFIVFDDADLDSAVEGLVDAIWFNQGQVCCAGSRLLVHESIEEKFHKKIRKRMNKLRVGHPLDKSIDMGAIIDKSQLSKIRKLVSQTEGSVYHAECDLPKGGLFYRPTLITGLSPSDKLMQEEIFGPVLVSTTFRTPKEASDLANDTTYGLAASIWSENINLALGLAPKIKAGVIWINGTNMFDAAIGFGGVKESGFGREGGWNGLKSYLKHSINFTVQKNKSPQSYSREETLGLDRTAKLYIGGKQTRPDG
;
A
#
# COMPACT_ATOMS: atom_id res chain seq x y z
N MET A 1 22.81 4.20 -18.22
CA MET A 1 22.56 3.45 -19.47
C MET A 1 21.91 2.14 -19.08
N ILE A 2 20.61 2.03 -19.31
CA ILE A 2 19.81 0.82 -19.10
C ILE A 2 19.50 0.28 -20.49
N PRO A 3 19.72 -1.00 -20.80
CA PRO A 3 19.49 -1.51 -22.15
C PRO A 3 18.00 -1.69 -22.42
N ILE A 4 17.55 -1.08 -23.52
CA ILE A 4 16.22 -1.25 -24.09
C ILE A 4 16.18 -2.62 -24.78
N TRP A 5 15.40 -3.57 -24.27
CA TRP A 5 15.13 -4.83 -24.95
C TRP A 5 14.02 -4.61 -25.99
N ARG A 6 14.42 -4.54 -27.28
CA ARG A 6 13.49 -4.67 -28.41
C ARG A 6 13.10 -6.14 -28.55
N VAL A 7 11.86 -6.47 -28.30
CA VAL A 7 11.29 -7.79 -28.63
C VAL A 7 11.06 -7.83 -30.15
N LYS A 8 11.80 -8.69 -30.85
CA LYS A 8 11.53 -9.05 -32.25
C LYS A 8 10.40 -10.09 -32.30
N PRO A 9 9.48 -10.02 -33.28
CA PRO A 9 8.44 -11.04 -33.41
C PRO A 9 9.02 -12.36 -33.91
N PHE A 10 8.71 -13.45 -33.20
CA PHE A 10 9.03 -14.80 -33.60
C PHE A 10 8.21 -15.20 -34.83
N ARG A 11 8.89 -15.44 -35.96
CA ARG A 11 8.34 -16.14 -37.12
C ARG A 11 8.65 -17.62 -37.01
N GLY A 12 7.59 -18.43 -37.14
CA GLY A 12 7.69 -19.78 -37.68
C GLY A 12 7.75 -20.93 -36.70
N TYR A 13 6.60 -21.58 -36.49
CA TYR A 13 6.50 -23.05 -36.54
C TYR A 13 5.06 -23.43 -36.93
N ARG A 14 4.89 -23.81 -38.20
CA ARG A 14 3.74 -24.62 -38.64
C ARG A 14 4.08 -26.07 -38.35
N LYS A 15 3.32 -26.74 -37.49
CA LYS A 15 3.03 -28.18 -37.65
C LYS A 15 1.62 -28.46 -37.14
N THR A 16 0.89 -28.99 -38.06
CA THR A 16 -0.42 -29.61 -38.05
C THR A 16 -0.64 -30.56 -36.88
N ILE A 17 -1.72 -30.31 -36.11
CA ILE A 17 -2.54 -31.36 -35.49
C ILE A 17 -4.00 -30.97 -35.74
N GLY A 18 -4.67 -31.74 -36.56
CA GLY A 18 -6.09 -31.59 -36.84
C GLY A 18 -6.93 -32.07 -35.66
N THR A 19 -7.84 -31.20 -35.24
CA THR A 19 -9.12 -31.63 -34.66
C THR A 19 -10.17 -30.61 -35.06
N SER A 20 -11.13 -31.13 -35.77
CA SER A 20 -12.37 -30.48 -36.24
C SER A 20 -13.20 -30.02 -35.02
N TYR A 21 -13.15 -28.74 -34.67
CA TYR A 21 -14.17 -28.12 -33.83
C TYR A 21 -14.79 -26.93 -34.54
N ASN A 22 -15.97 -27.18 -35.05
CA ASN A 22 -17.13 -26.32 -35.30
C ASN A 22 -16.91 -24.88 -35.79
N TRP A 23 -16.66 -24.73 -37.07
CA TRP A 23 -16.95 -23.51 -37.86
C TRP A 23 -18.46 -23.20 -38.00
N ARG A 24 -19.34 -23.89 -37.28
CA ARG A 24 -20.81 -23.64 -37.36
C ARG A 24 -21.27 -22.42 -36.56
N ILE A 25 -20.50 -21.93 -35.58
CA ILE A 25 -20.89 -20.77 -34.79
C ILE A 25 -20.69 -19.47 -35.58
N PHE A 26 -19.70 -19.37 -36.46
CA PHE A 26 -19.49 -18.20 -37.30
C PHE A 26 -20.49 -18.01 -38.47
N ARG A 27 -21.25 -19.06 -38.82
CA ARG A 27 -22.28 -18.93 -39.88
C ARG A 27 -23.66 -18.53 -39.34
N LEU A 28 -23.91 -18.58 -38.06
CA LEU A 28 -25.19 -18.17 -37.47
C LEU A 28 -25.30 -16.68 -37.23
N ILE A 29 -24.17 -15.94 -37.30
CA ILE A 29 -24.17 -14.47 -37.16
C ILE A 29 -24.41 -13.74 -38.51
N SER A 30 -24.39 -14.47 -39.63
CA SER A 30 -24.54 -13.83 -40.95
C SER A 30 -25.96 -13.74 -41.51
N THR A 31 -26.97 -14.20 -40.76
CA THR A 31 -28.37 -14.22 -41.24
C THR A 31 -29.35 -13.41 -40.38
N CYS A 32 -28.90 -12.57 -39.48
CA CYS A 32 -29.76 -11.56 -38.85
C CYS A 32 -29.56 -10.21 -39.53
N ASN A 33 -30.60 -9.73 -40.12
CA ASN A 33 -30.69 -8.47 -40.86
C ASN A 33 -30.11 -7.26 -40.09
N GLY A 34 -29.10 -6.63 -40.66
CA GLY A 34 -29.10 -5.16 -40.73
C GLY A 34 -28.45 -4.37 -39.60
N ILE A 35 -27.84 -4.96 -38.54
CA ILE A 35 -27.10 -4.17 -37.53
C ILE A 35 -25.64 -4.65 -37.50
N LYS A 36 -24.76 -3.98 -38.23
CA LYS A 36 -23.30 -4.08 -38.00
C LYS A 36 -22.98 -3.44 -36.66
N MET A 37 -23.16 -4.15 -35.55
CA MET A 37 -22.59 -3.69 -34.28
C MET A 37 -21.08 -3.82 -34.37
N SER A 38 -20.36 -2.73 -34.14
CA SER A 38 -18.91 -2.78 -34.03
C SER A 38 -18.54 -3.59 -32.79
N ILE A 39 -17.40 -4.31 -32.82
CA ILE A 39 -16.86 -5.03 -31.65
C ILE A 39 -16.79 -4.08 -30.45
N LYS A 40 -16.42 -2.83 -30.68
CA LYS A 40 -16.40 -1.79 -29.63
C LYS A 40 -17.77 -1.59 -28.98
N LYS A 41 -18.85 -1.55 -29.77
CA LYS A 41 -20.21 -1.41 -29.24
C LYS A 41 -20.64 -2.66 -28.47
N ILE A 42 -20.27 -3.85 -28.93
CA ILE A 42 -20.54 -5.10 -28.20
C ILE A 42 -19.81 -5.09 -26.84
N LEU A 43 -18.53 -4.68 -26.79
CA LEU A 43 -17.77 -4.57 -25.56
C LEU A 43 -18.29 -3.45 -24.63
N ASP A 44 -18.74 -2.34 -25.21
CA ASP A 44 -19.33 -1.24 -24.44
C ASP A 44 -20.71 -1.59 -23.83
N ASP A 45 -21.46 -2.49 -24.50
CA ASP A 45 -22.81 -2.91 -24.10
C ASP A 45 -22.82 -4.28 -23.38
N MET A 46 -21.65 -4.90 -23.11
CA MET A 46 -21.56 -6.17 -22.37
C MET A 46 -22.07 -5.98 -20.95
N ASP A 47 -23.19 -6.60 -20.65
CA ASP A 47 -23.72 -6.71 -19.29
C ASP A 47 -23.09 -7.94 -18.62
N TYR A 48 -22.21 -7.67 -17.66
CA TYR A 48 -21.59 -8.72 -16.85
C TYR A 48 -22.56 -9.10 -15.73
N GLY A 49 -23.14 -10.28 -15.84
CA GLY A 49 -23.97 -10.84 -14.78
C GLY A 49 -23.20 -10.99 -13.46
N LEU A 50 -23.93 -11.14 -12.36
CA LEU A 50 -23.37 -11.35 -11.03
C LEU A 50 -22.43 -12.57 -11.03
N ALA A 51 -21.24 -12.42 -10.49
CA ALA A 51 -20.22 -13.47 -10.41
C ALA A 51 -19.59 -13.55 -9.00
N PRO A 52 -20.39 -13.91 -7.97
CA PRO A 52 -19.93 -13.90 -6.58
C PRO A 52 -18.83 -14.93 -6.34
N GLU A 53 -17.82 -14.55 -5.56
CA GLU A 53 -16.80 -15.46 -5.04
C GLU A 53 -17.37 -16.29 -3.89
N ASN A 54 -16.95 -17.55 -3.80
CA ASN A 54 -17.42 -18.46 -2.75
C ASN A 54 -16.72 -18.17 -1.40
N PRO A 55 -17.47 -17.86 -0.32
CA PRO A 55 -16.94 -17.59 1.01
C PRO A 55 -16.75 -18.83 1.90
N ASP A 56 -16.98 -20.05 1.42
CA ASP A 56 -17.07 -21.23 2.29
C ASP A 56 -15.77 -21.57 3.02
N GLU A 57 -14.59 -21.34 2.41
CA GLU A 57 -13.31 -21.51 3.11
C GLU A 57 -13.20 -20.58 4.32
N VAL A 58 -13.63 -19.32 4.17
CA VAL A 58 -13.65 -18.35 5.27
C VAL A 58 -14.62 -18.77 6.35
N LYS A 59 -15.84 -19.19 5.98
CA LYS A 59 -16.83 -19.69 6.93
C LYS A 59 -16.30 -20.87 7.73
N ASN A 60 -15.67 -21.84 7.06
CA ASN A 60 -15.09 -23.01 7.69
C ASN A 60 -13.95 -22.64 8.66
N TRP A 61 -13.09 -21.68 8.28
CA TRP A 61 -12.05 -21.16 9.16
C TRP A 61 -12.64 -20.45 10.39
N LEU A 62 -13.65 -19.61 10.22
CA LEU A 62 -14.34 -18.94 11.34
C LEU A 62 -15.00 -19.96 12.28
N LEU A 63 -15.66 -20.99 11.74
CA LEU A 63 -16.31 -22.06 12.53
C LEU A 63 -15.29 -22.88 13.32
N LYS A 64 -14.12 -23.18 12.75
CA LYS A 64 -13.01 -23.84 13.45
C LYS A 64 -12.61 -23.10 14.74
N HIS A 65 -12.74 -21.78 14.74
CA HIS A 65 -12.48 -20.91 15.90
C HIS A 65 -13.75 -20.54 16.68
N ASN A 66 -14.89 -21.17 16.44
CA ASN A 66 -16.19 -20.79 17.02
C ASN A 66 -16.52 -19.31 16.80
N CYS A 67 -16.09 -18.72 15.69
CA CYS A 67 -16.21 -17.28 15.38
C CYS A 67 -15.75 -16.36 16.54
N SER A 68 -14.76 -16.81 17.32
CA SER A 68 -14.29 -16.09 18.51
C SER A 68 -12.78 -16.24 18.67
N PHE A 69 -12.08 -15.11 18.77
CA PHE A 69 -10.62 -15.07 18.75
C PHE A 69 -10.05 -14.37 19.98
N GLY A 70 -9.01 -14.98 20.56
CA GLY A 70 -8.11 -14.35 21.51
C GLY A 70 -6.98 -13.59 20.81
N HIS A 71 -6.00 -13.14 21.59
CA HIS A 71 -4.77 -12.57 21.08
C HIS A 71 -3.79 -13.68 20.68
N PHE A 72 -2.84 -13.37 19.80
CA PHE A 72 -1.71 -14.24 19.51
C PHE A 72 -0.48 -13.74 20.26
N ILE A 73 -0.07 -14.46 21.31
CA ILE A 73 1.01 -14.06 22.20
C ILE A 73 1.92 -15.25 22.48
N GLY A 74 3.23 -15.08 22.31
CA GLY A 74 4.19 -16.13 22.63
C GLY A 74 4.06 -17.39 21.78
N GLY A 75 3.56 -17.27 20.53
CA GLY A 75 3.39 -18.40 19.62
C GLY A 75 2.07 -19.14 19.73
N ALA A 76 1.12 -18.69 20.56
CA ALA A 76 -0.17 -19.34 20.76
C ALA A 76 -1.33 -18.34 20.88
N PHE A 77 -2.54 -18.78 20.52
CA PHE A 77 -3.75 -18.01 20.77
C PHE A 77 -4.14 -18.07 22.25
N THR A 78 -4.46 -16.92 22.82
CA THR A 78 -5.05 -16.84 24.17
C THR A 78 -6.53 -17.24 24.14
N LYS A 79 -7.10 -17.58 25.28
CA LYS A 79 -8.55 -17.80 25.40
C LYS A 79 -9.29 -16.48 25.12
N PRO A 80 -10.35 -16.50 24.29
CA PRO A 80 -11.15 -15.31 24.01
C PRO A 80 -11.82 -14.74 25.27
N LYS A 81 -11.77 -13.41 25.44
CA LYS A 81 -12.39 -12.68 26.58
C LYS A 81 -12.65 -11.21 26.21
N ASN A 82 -13.60 -10.55 26.88
CA ASN A 82 -13.88 -9.11 26.69
C ASN A 82 -14.03 -8.72 25.21
N HIS A 83 -15.11 -9.20 24.59
CA HIS A 83 -15.26 -9.15 23.13
C HIS A 83 -15.79 -7.83 22.59
N PHE A 84 -15.22 -7.42 21.46
CA PHE A 84 -15.89 -6.55 20.49
C PHE A 84 -16.19 -7.35 19.19
N LYS A 85 -17.02 -6.77 18.30
CA LYS A 85 -17.48 -7.44 17.08
C LYS A 85 -16.71 -6.92 15.87
N SER A 86 -16.23 -7.83 15.01
CA SER A 86 -15.94 -7.53 13.62
C SER A 86 -17.26 -7.60 12.83
N ILE A 87 -17.55 -6.61 12.02
CA ILE A 87 -18.80 -6.45 11.29
C ILE A 87 -18.52 -6.31 9.80
N ASN A 88 -19.21 -7.10 8.99
CA ASN A 88 -19.17 -6.95 7.55
C ASN A 88 -19.86 -5.64 7.13
N PRO A 89 -19.13 -4.67 6.56
CA PRO A 89 -19.69 -3.36 6.21
C PRO A 89 -20.72 -3.43 5.06
N SER A 90 -20.70 -4.50 4.27
CA SER A 90 -21.60 -4.64 3.12
C SER A 90 -23.02 -5.07 3.48
N ASN A 91 -23.23 -5.69 4.67
CA ASN A 91 -24.54 -6.18 5.09
C ASN A 91 -24.85 -5.96 6.59
N GLY A 92 -23.86 -5.53 7.38
CA GLY A 92 -24.01 -5.29 8.82
C GLY A 92 -23.97 -6.55 9.69
N GLU A 93 -23.68 -7.72 9.12
CA GLU A 93 -23.61 -8.97 9.88
C GLU A 93 -22.32 -9.04 10.72
N THR A 94 -22.44 -9.65 11.90
CA THR A 94 -21.27 -9.94 12.74
C THR A 94 -20.49 -11.11 12.13
N ILE A 95 -19.22 -10.89 11.78
CA ILE A 95 -18.32 -11.91 11.23
C ILE A 95 -17.75 -12.75 12.37
N ALA A 96 -17.21 -12.09 13.39
CA ALA A 96 -16.56 -12.72 14.53
C ALA A 96 -16.58 -11.84 15.78
N ARG A 97 -16.21 -12.44 16.92
CA ARG A 97 -15.98 -11.74 18.19
C ARG A 97 -14.49 -11.76 18.49
N LEU A 98 -13.91 -10.61 18.76
CA LEU A 98 -12.48 -10.42 18.95
C LEU A 98 -12.20 -9.93 20.36
N SER A 99 -11.15 -10.40 20.98
CA SER A 99 -10.81 -9.97 22.35
C SER A 99 -10.29 -8.53 22.38
N GLN A 100 -10.75 -7.76 23.36
CA GLN A 100 -10.19 -6.46 23.71
C GLN A 100 -9.00 -6.69 24.66
N ALA A 101 -7.79 -6.26 24.26
CA ALA A 101 -6.61 -6.43 25.08
C ALA A 101 -6.65 -5.53 26.34
N SER A 102 -6.25 -6.08 27.46
CA SER A 102 -5.99 -5.35 28.69
C SER A 102 -4.51 -4.93 28.79
N SER A 103 -4.18 -4.10 29.76
CA SER A 103 -2.78 -3.76 30.07
C SER A 103 -1.94 -5.00 30.39
N THR A 104 -2.52 -6.01 31.03
CA THR A 104 -1.85 -7.30 31.28
C THR A 104 -1.52 -8.04 29.99
N ASP A 105 -2.42 -8.02 28.99
CA ASP A 105 -2.19 -8.67 27.69
C ASP A 105 -1.09 -7.94 26.90
N VAL A 106 -1.09 -6.61 26.90
CA VAL A 106 -0.04 -5.78 26.29
C VAL A 106 1.31 -6.06 26.94
N ASN A 107 1.38 -6.02 28.28
CA ASN A 107 2.62 -6.30 29.03
C ASN A 107 3.13 -7.71 28.74
N ASN A 108 2.25 -8.71 28.67
CA ASN A 108 2.63 -10.08 28.34
C ASN A 108 3.18 -10.18 26.90
N ALA A 109 2.52 -9.60 25.92
CA ALA A 109 2.98 -9.59 24.54
C ALA A 109 4.37 -8.94 24.40
N VAL A 110 4.58 -7.80 25.04
CA VAL A 110 5.89 -7.11 25.03
C VAL A 110 6.95 -7.93 25.77
N LYS A 111 6.60 -8.56 26.90
CA LYS A 111 7.51 -9.45 27.64
C LYS A 111 7.97 -10.63 26.78
N GLN A 112 7.04 -11.30 26.07
CA GLN A 112 7.39 -12.40 25.16
C GLN A 112 8.30 -11.91 24.03
N ALA A 113 7.99 -10.78 23.41
CA ALA A 113 8.83 -10.17 22.38
C ALA A 113 10.23 -9.83 22.89
N LYS A 114 10.34 -9.26 24.10
CA LYS A 114 11.62 -8.90 24.74
C LYS A 114 12.47 -10.13 25.06
N ASN A 115 11.86 -11.18 25.58
CA ASN A 115 12.56 -12.42 25.96
C ASN A 115 13.17 -13.12 24.72
N THR A 116 12.48 -13.07 23.59
CA THR A 116 12.91 -13.74 22.35
C THR A 116 13.83 -12.86 21.49
N PHE A 117 13.89 -11.55 21.74
CA PHE A 117 14.64 -10.61 20.91
C PHE A 117 16.10 -11.01 20.71
N LYS A 118 16.83 -11.35 21.79
CA LYS A 118 18.25 -11.69 21.71
C LYS A 118 18.48 -12.89 20.78
N SER A 119 17.79 -14.00 21.00
CA SER A 119 17.94 -15.21 20.18
C SER A 119 17.58 -14.97 18.72
N TRP A 120 16.50 -14.21 18.44
CA TRP A 120 16.10 -13.87 17.07
C TRP A 120 17.08 -12.94 16.37
N SER A 121 17.58 -11.92 17.06
CA SER A 121 18.56 -10.97 16.49
C SER A 121 19.90 -11.61 16.17
N GLU A 122 20.32 -12.62 16.95
CA GLU A 122 21.54 -13.39 16.76
C GLU A 122 21.36 -14.54 15.74
N THR A 123 20.14 -14.89 15.36
CA THR A 123 19.86 -15.91 14.35
C THR A 123 20.59 -15.58 13.02
N ASN A 124 21.19 -16.61 12.42
CA ASN A 124 21.88 -16.45 11.14
C ASN A 124 20.96 -15.78 10.10
N PRO A 125 21.46 -14.80 9.32
CA PRO A 125 20.69 -14.11 8.29
C PRO A 125 19.97 -15.03 7.31
N HIS A 126 20.60 -16.13 6.88
CA HIS A 126 19.99 -17.11 5.98
C HIS A 126 18.83 -17.87 6.66
N GLU A 127 18.95 -18.19 7.94
CA GLU A 127 17.85 -18.85 8.67
C GLU A 127 16.65 -17.91 8.84
N ARG A 128 16.89 -16.61 9.14
CA ARG A 128 15.81 -15.61 9.14
C ARG A 128 15.15 -15.50 7.77
N ALA A 129 15.95 -15.50 6.70
CA ALA A 129 15.43 -15.46 5.33
C ALA A 129 14.54 -16.67 5.01
N LYS A 130 14.93 -17.89 5.45
CA LYS A 130 14.11 -19.10 5.26
C LYS A 130 12.72 -18.95 5.88
N VAL A 131 12.63 -18.40 7.08
CA VAL A 131 11.35 -18.13 7.76
C VAL A 131 10.51 -17.15 6.94
N LEU A 132 11.09 -16.04 6.46
CA LEU A 132 10.39 -15.06 5.65
C LEU A 132 9.93 -15.63 4.30
N TYR A 133 10.77 -16.44 3.63
CA TYR A 133 10.37 -17.17 2.41
C TYR A 133 9.22 -18.15 2.69
N SER A 134 9.26 -18.85 3.83
CA SER A 134 8.18 -19.75 4.24
C SER A 134 6.87 -18.99 4.43
N ILE A 135 6.89 -17.85 5.13
CA ILE A 135 5.72 -16.96 5.27
C ILE A 135 5.18 -16.55 3.89
N ALA A 136 6.04 -16.07 2.98
CA ALA A 136 5.63 -15.63 1.65
C ALA A 136 4.95 -16.76 0.85
N ARG A 137 5.52 -17.96 0.88
CA ARG A 137 4.96 -19.15 0.21
C ARG A 137 3.64 -19.59 0.81
N LEU A 138 3.51 -19.54 2.14
CA LEU A 138 2.26 -19.88 2.82
C LEU A 138 1.17 -18.85 2.57
N LEU A 139 1.48 -17.57 2.52
CA LEU A 139 0.55 -16.53 2.07
C LEU A 139 0.11 -16.78 0.62
N GLN A 140 1.03 -17.19 -0.26
CA GLN A 140 0.70 -17.53 -1.65
C GLN A 140 -0.21 -18.77 -1.73
N LYS A 141 0.10 -19.81 -0.96
CA LYS A 141 -0.71 -21.05 -0.88
C LYS A 141 -2.15 -20.78 -0.42
N ASN A 142 -2.31 -19.87 0.55
CA ASN A 142 -3.59 -19.51 1.15
C ASN A 142 -4.17 -18.21 0.59
N SER A 143 -3.72 -17.75 -0.59
CA SER A 143 -4.06 -16.43 -1.15
C SER A 143 -5.55 -16.21 -1.30
N ARG A 144 -6.31 -17.25 -1.69
CA ARG A 144 -7.77 -17.18 -1.83
C ARG A 144 -8.46 -16.95 -0.48
N LEU A 145 -8.10 -17.72 0.54
CA LEU A 145 -8.64 -17.56 1.90
C LEU A 145 -8.40 -16.16 2.43
N PHE A 146 -7.17 -15.64 2.28
CA PHE A 146 -6.84 -14.26 2.68
C PHE A 146 -7.64 -13.23 1.89
N SER A 147 -7.76 -13.38 0.56
CA SER A 147 -8.46 -12.41 -0.28
C SER A 147 -9.94 -12.32 0.07
N VAL A 148 -10.60 -13.45 0.25
CA VAL A 148 -12.02 -13.49 0.60
C VAL A 148 -12.24 -12.94 2.01
N LEU A 149 -11.38 -13.32 2.98
CA LEU A 149 -11.45 -12.81 4.35
C LEU A 149 -11.24 -11.30 4.41
N GLU A 150 -10.21 -10.78 3.70
CA GLU A 150 -9.95 -9.34 3.63
C GLU A 150 -11.13 -8.57 3.04
N THR A 151 -11.73 -9.10 1.97
CA THR A 151 -12.91 -8.52 1.34
C THR A 151 -14.12 -8.47 2.27
N ILE A 152 -14.39 -9.53 3.01
CA ILE A 152 -15.53 -9.60 3.94
C ILE A 152 -15.33 -8.66 5.15
N ASP A 153 -14.10 -8.62 5.68
CA ASP A 153 -13.75 -7.85 6.88
C ASP A 153 -13.65 -6.34 6.59
N ASN A 154 -13.21 -5.97 5.37
CA ASN A 154 -12.98 -4.58 4.97
C ASN A 154 -14.12 -3.95 4.16
N GLY A 155 -14.79 -4.73 3.32
CA GLY A 155 -15.81 -4.24 2.38
C GLY A 155 -15.30 -3.86 0.99
N LYS A 156 -13.99 -4.00 0.69
CA LYS A 156 -13.42 -3.74 -0.64
C LYS A 156 -13.76 -4.85 -1.65
N PRO A 157 -13.76 -4.55 -2.96
CA PRO A 157 -14.00 -5.56 -3.99
C PRO A 157 -13.00 -6.71 -3.94
N ILE A 158 -13.48 -7.94 -4.14
CA ILE A 158 -12.65 -9.16 -4.13
C ILE A 158 -11.50 -9.09 -5.15
N ARG A 159 -11.70 -8.45 -6.29
CA ARG A 159 -10.66 -8.29 -7.30
C ARG A 159 -9.48 -7.46 -6.79
N GLU A 160 -9.71 -6.49 -5.92
CA GLU A 160 -8.64 -5.66 -5.34
C GLU A 160 -7.84 -6.45 -4.30
N SER A 161 -8.52 -7.14 -3.39
CA SER A 161 -7.86 -8.01 -2.41
C SER A 161 -7.07 -9.12 -3.11
N ARG A 162 -7.68 -9.80 -4.12
CA ARG A 162 -7.09 -10.94 -4.80
C ARG A 162 -5.93 -10.56 -5.73
N ASP A 163 -6.08 -9.49 -6.50
CA ASP A 163 -5.16 -9.16 -7.59
C ASP A 163 -4.07 -8.17 -7.18
N ILE A 164 -4.28 -7.41 -6.08
CA ILE A 164 -3.38 -6.35 -5.63
C ILE A 164 -2.88 -6.59 -4.21
N ASP A 165 -3.76 -6.59 -3.19
CA ASP A 165 -3.35 -6.53 -1.79
C ASP A 165 -2.56 -7.77 -1.36
N ILE A 166 -3.14 -8.95 -1.58
CA ILE A 166 -2.52 -10.21 -1.15
C ILE A 166 -1.23 -10.50 -1.94
N PRO A 167 -1.18 -10.36 -3.29
CA PRO A 167 0.05 -10.52 -4.04
C PRO A 167 1.15 -9.51 -3.65
N LEU A 168 0.79 -8.26 -3.34
CA LEU A 168 1.77 -7.25 -2.91
C LEU A 168 2.31 -7.55 -1.51
N ALA A 169 1.45 -8.00 -0.58
CA ALA A 169 1.88 -8.46 0.74
C ALA A 169 2.89 -9.62 0.64
N GLN A 170 2.64 -10.59 -0.25
CA GLN A 170 3.57 -11.70 -0.54
C GLN A 170 4.93 -11.18 -1.05
N ARG A 171 4.93 -10.23 -2.00
CA ARG A 171 6.16 -9.65 -2.55
C ARG A 171 7.00 -8.96 -1.49
N HIS A 172 6.39 -8.31 -0.50
CA HIS A 172 7.11 -7.69 0.61
C HIS A 172 7.86 -8.74 1.44
N PHE A 173 7.26 -9.89 1.75
CA PHE A 173 7.95 -10.97 2.45
C PHE A 173 9.07 -11.58 1.59
N TYR A 174 8.86 -11.83 0.30
CA TYR A 174 9.91 -12.31 -0.61
C TYR A 174 11.08 -11.34 -0.70
N TYR A 175 10.80 -10.06 -0.91
CA TYR A 175 11.83 -9.03 -1.03
C TYR A 175 12.67 -8.91 0.25
N HIS A 176 12.02 -8.81 1.39
CA HIS A 176 12.71 -8.68 2.67
C HIS A 176 13.42 -9.97 3.11
N ALA A 177 12.97 -11.15 2.66
CA ALA A 177 13.73 -12.39 2.81
C ALA A 177 15.08 -12.31 2.07
N GLY A 178 15.08 -11.79 0.85
CA GLY A 178 16.34 -11.50 0.12
C GLY A 178 17.22 -10.49 0.85
N LEU A 179 16.61 -9.39 1.33
CA LEU A 179 17.35 -8.38 2.10
C LEU A 179 17.94 -8.93 3.41
N ALA A 180 17.23 -9.82 4.11
CA ALA A 180 17.71 -10.43 5.34
C ALA A 180 19.08 -11.10 5.15
N GLN A 181 19.34 -11.70 3.97
CA GLN A 181 20.60 -12.37 3.67
C GLN A 181 21.77 -11.42 3.47
N ILE A 182 21.52 -10.24 2.89
CA ILE A 182 22.58 -9.37 2.37
C ILE A 182 22.78 -8.07 3.14
N TYR A 183 21.84 -7.66 4.01
CA TYR A 183 21.92 -6.32 4.60
C TYR A 183 23.16 -6.12 5.47
N LYS A 184 23.58 -7.13 6.24
CA LYS A 184 24.78 -7.04 7.09
C LYS A 184 26.07 -6.84 6.30
N THR A 185 26.14 -7.32 5.06
CA THR A 185 27.29 -7.08 4.18
C THR A 185 27.31 -5.67 3.59
N LYS A 186 26.14 -5.03 3.50
CA LYS A 186 25.97 -3.68 2.95
C LYS A 186 25.98 -2.59 4.03
N ILE A 187 25.55 -2.93 5.24
CA ILE A 187 25.42 -1.99 6.37
C ILE A 187 26.00 -2.68 7.62
N GLN A 188 27.31 -2.54 7.80
CA GLN A 188 28.06 -3.28 8.84
C GLN A 188 27.93 -2.68 10.24
N ASP A 189 27.66 -1.37 10.33
CA ASP A 189 27.61 -0.58 11.55
C ASP A 189 26.21 -0.43 12.15
N MET A 190 25.26 -1.26 11.69
CA MET A 190 23.87 -1.20 12.16
C MET A 190 23.40 -2.51 12.78
N GLU A 191 22.57 -2.40 13.81
CA GLU A 191 21.98 -3.50 14.55
C GLU A 191 20.46 -3.35 14.69
N PRO A 192 19.72 -4.44 14.99
CA PRO A 192 18.28 -4.37 15.25
C PRO A 192 17.96 -3.43 16.42
N ILE A 193 16.82 -2.74 16.33
CA ILE A 193 16.37 -1.75 17.32
C ILE A 193 15.94 -2.44 18.63
N GLY A 194 15.24 -3.59 18.55
CA GLY A 194 14.65 -4.28 19.69
C GLY A 194 13.20 -4.69 19.48
N VAL A 195 12.36 -4.48 20.48
CA VAL A 195 10.91 -4.71 20.40
C VAL A 195 10.25 -3.56 19.67
N CYS A 196 9.54 -3.87 18.58
CA CYS A 196 8.83 -2.90 17.75
C CYS A 196 7.31 -3.00 17.99
N GLY A 197 6.69 -1.91 18.41
CA GLY A 197 5.23 -1.74 18.41
C GLY A 197 4.76 -1.29 17.02
N GLN A 198 3.82 -2.02 16.45
CA GLN A 198 3.29 -1.76 15.12
C GLN A 198 1.78 -1.59 15.18
N ILE A 199 1.26 -0.49 14.66
CA ILE A 199 -0.17 -0.18 14.64
C ILE A 199 -0.56 0.07 13.20
N ILE A 200 -1.49 -0.73 12.68
CA ILE A 200 -1.90 -0.71 11.27
C ILE A 200 -3.35 -0.26 11.11
N PRO A 201 -3.67 0.42 9.99
CA PRO A 201 -5.00 0.91 9.68
C PRO A 201 -5.90 -0.21 9.13
N TRP A 202 -7.15 0.15 8.90
CA TRP A 202 -8.16 -0.77 8.41
C TRP A 202 -8.28 -0.85 6.88
N ASN A 203 -7.70 0.08 6.12
CA ASN A 203 -7.95 0.17 4.67
C ASN A 203 -7.17 -0.84 3.82
N PHE A 204 -6.00 -1.29 4.26
CA PHE A 204 -5.18 -2.34 3.64
C PHE A 204 -4.60 -3.27 4.71
N PRO A 205 -5.42 -4.09 5.38
CA PRO A 205 -5.02 -4.80 6.59
C PRO A 205 -3.77 -5.67 6.42
N LEU A 206 -3.78 -6.64 5.51
CA LEU A 206 -2.65 -7.56 5.32
C LEU A 206 -1.44 -6.87 4.68
N LEU A 207 -1.67 -5.94 3.76
CA LEU A 207 -0.58 -5.21 3.11
C LEU A 207 0.18 -4.33 4.11
N MET A 208 -0.51 -3.61 4.99
CA MET A 208 0.12 -2.77 6.02
C MET A 208 0.81 -3.60 7.10
N LEU A 209 0.28 -4.77 7.41
CA LEU A 209 0.94 -5.77 8.24
C LEU A 209 2.28 -6.19 7.59
N ALA A 210 2.26 -6.57 6.32
CA ALA A 210 3.45 -7.01 5.60
C ALA A 210 4.51 -5.91 5.48
N TRP A 211 4.10 -4.66 5.21
CA TRP A 211 5.01 -3.50 5.13
C TRP A 211 5.79 -3.27 6.41
N LYS A 212 5.21 -3.63 7.57
CA LYS A 212 5.84 -3.41 8.88
C LYS A 212 6.53 -4.67 9.42
N ILE A 213 5.88 -5.84 9.33
CA ILE A 213 6.44 -7.08 9.87
C ILE A 213 7.64 -7.58 9.05
N ALA A 214 7.54 -7.58 7.72
CA ALA A 214 8.59 -8.14 6.88
C ALA A 214 9.96 -7.46 7.09
N PRO A 215 10.11 -6.13 7.02
CA PRO A 215 11.38 -5.47 7.30
C PRO A 215 11.83 -5.62 8.76
N ALA A 216 10.90 -5.60 9.74
CA ALA A 216 11.23 -5.78 11.14
C ALA A 216 11.88 -7.14 11.41
N LEU A 217 11.27 -8.22 10.90
CA LEU A 217 11.81 -9.57 11.03
C LEU A 217 13.11 -9.76 10.25
N ALA A 218 13.20 -9.24 9.04
CA ALA A 218 14.42 -9.29 8.23
C ALA A 218 15.62 -8.65 8.95
N ALA A 219 15.38 -7.51 9.61
CA ALA A 219 16.38 -6.81 10.40
C ALA A 219 16.75 -7.56 11.71
N GLY A 220 15.92 -8.49 12.19
CA GLY A 220 16.13 -9.24 13.45
C GLY A 220 15.42 -8.64 14.66
N ASN A 221 14.40 -7.80 14.45
CA ASN A 221 13.55 -7.28 15.54
C ASN A 221 12.43 -8.24 15.88
N THR A 222 11.86 -8.09 17.07
CA THR A 222 10.61 -8.72 17.48
C THR A 222 9.47 -7.71 17.46
N VAL A 223 8.23 -8.20 17.31
CA VAL A 223 7.08 -7.36 16.97
C VAL A 223 5.92 -7.61 17.92
N VAL A 224 5.26 -6.52 18.33
CA VAL A 224 3.91 -6.52 18.87
C VAL A 224 3.04 -5.69 17.94
N LEU A 225 2.16 -6.35 17.18
CA LEU A 225 1.27 -5.73 16.21
C LEU A 225 -0.12 -5.53 16.80
N LYS A 226 -0.69 -4.33 16.61
CA LYS A 226 -2.10 -4.03 16.85
C LYS A 226 -2.77 -3.70 15.52
N PRO A 227 -3.61 -4.59 14.94
CA PRO A 227 -4.46 -4.24 13.79
C PRO A 227 -5.59 -3.30 14.21
N ALA A 228 -6.18 -2.62 13.22
CA ALA A 228 -7.38 -1.83 13.46
C ALA A 228 -8.54 -2.74 13.93
N GLU A 229 -9.36 -2.22 14.82
CA GLU A 229 -10.52 -2.94 15.39
C GLU A 229 -11.53 -3.39 14.33
N TYR A 230 -11.65 -2.64 13.24
CA TYR A 230 -12.56 -2.94 12.13
C TYR A 230 -12.11 -4.13 11.28
N THR A 231 -10.80 -4.38 11.18
CA THR A 231 -10.20 -5.35 10.22
C THR A 231 -9.05 -6.12 10.84
N SER A 232 -9.34 -6.89 11.88
CA SER A 232 -8.32 -7.66 12.60
C SER A 232 -8.17 -9.10 12.10
N LEU A 233 -9.11 -9.62 11.31
CA LEU A 233 -9.20 -11.05 11.04
C LEU A 233 -8.05 -11.57 10.17
N THR A 234 -7.60 -10.81 9.17
CA THR A 234 -6.44 -11.23 8.34
C THR A 234 -5.14 -11.23 9.13
N ALA A 235 -4.99 -10.38 10.17
CA ALA A 235 -3.85 -10.43 11.07
C ALA A 235 -3.88 -11.68 11.97
N LEU A 236 -5.06 -12.13 12.40
CA LEU A 236 -5.21 -13.37 13.17
C LEU A 236 -4.99 -14.61 12.31
N LEU A 237 -5.45 -14.61 11.05
CA LEU A 237 -5.10 -15.66 10.10
C LEU A 237 -3.59 -15.69 9.81
N PHE A 238 -2.94 -14.53 9.72
CA PHE A 238 -1.49 -14.43 9.58
C PHE A 238 -0.73 -15.03 10.78
N ALA A 239 -1.30 -15.00 11.99
CA ALA A 239 -0.71 -15.68 13.15
C ALA A 239 -0.58 -17.21 12.93
N GLU A 240 -1.57 -17.85 12.28
CA GLU A 240 -1.48 -19.27 11.90
C GLU A 240 -0.38 -19.50 10.86
N ILE A 241 -0.21 -18.59 9.92
CA ILE A 241 0.91 -18.61 8.96
C ILE A 241 2.26 -18.52 9.69
N CYS A 242 2.38 -17.70 10.74
CA CYS A 242 3.60 -17.62 11.54
C CYS A 242 3.93 -18.96 12.22
N ILE A 243 2.94 -19.67 12.75
CA ILE A 243 3.12 -21.00 13.34
C ILE A 243 3.60 -22.00 12.28
N GLU A 244 2.90 -22.09 11.14
CA GLU A 244 3.21 -23.04 10.06
C GLU A 244 4.59 -22.74 9.42
N ALA A 245 4.98 -21.46 9.35
CA ALA A 245 6.27 -21.01 8.82
C ALA A 245 7.46 -21.27 9.78
N GLY A 246 7.19 -21.66 11.01
CA GLY A 246 8.23 -21.87 12.02
C GLY A 246 8.82 -20.59 12.60
N VAL A 247 8.03 -19.50 12.66
CA VAL A 247 8.44 -18.28 13.39
C VAL A 247 8.62 -18.62 14.87
N PRO A 248 9.79 -18.34 15.47
CA PRO A 248 10.00 -18.66 16.89
C PRO A 248 8.99 -17.98 17.80
N ASN A 249 8.54 -18.70 18.82
CA ASN A 249 7.55 -18.22 19.79
C ASN A 249 7.97 -16.88 20.40
N GLY A 250 7.09 -15.86 20.33
CA GLY A 250 7.35 -14.52 20.85
C GLY A 250 7.99 -13.55 19.86
N VAL A 251 8.50 -14.00 18.70
CA VAL A 251 9.04 -13.09 17.66
C VAL A 251 7.94 -12.21 17.09
N VAL A 252 6.76 -12.77 16.84
CA VAL A 252 5.55 -12.05 16.41
C VAL A 252 4.48 -12.23 17.46
N ASN A 253 3.87 -11.12 17.89
CA ASN A 253 2.73 -11.10 18.79
C ASN A 253 1.67 -10.17 18.19
N ILE A 254 0.40 -10.57 18.25
CA ILE A 254 -0.73 -9.80 17.69
C ILE A 254 -1.77 -9.62 18.78
N ILE A 255 -2.04 -8.37 19.13
CA ILE A 255 -3.04 -7.98 20.13
C ILE A 255 -4.15 -7.18 19.49
N THR A 256 -5.39 -7.60 19.71
CA THR A 256 -6.58 -6.94 19.14
C THR A 256 -7.21 -5.99 20.15
N GLY A 257 -7.88 -4.97 19.64
CA GLY A 257 -8.58 -3.95 20.44
C GLY A 257 -8.63 -2.60 19.75
N ASP A 258 -9.28 -1.66 20.41
CA ASP A 258 -9.50 -0.29 19.95
C ASP A 258 -8.26 0.62 20.12
N GLY A 259 -8.48 1.93 20.01
CA GLY A 259 -7.42 2.95 20.16
C GLY A 259 -6.71 2.91 21.51
N SER A 260 -7.40 2.50 22.60
CA SER A 260 -6.81 2.43 23.94
C SER A 260 -5.68 1.40 24.04
N VAL A 261 -5.78 0.29 23.28
CA VAL A 261 -4.71 -0.72 23.18
C VAL A 261 -3.50 -0.13 22.43
N GLY A 262 -3.75 0.65 21.38
CA GLY A 262 -2.70 1.38 20.67
C GLY A 262 -1.95 2.34 21.59
N GLU A 263 -2.67 3.07 22.44
CA GLU A 263 -2.12 3.99 23.42
C GLU A 263 -1.21 3.27 24.44
N MET A 264 -1.68 2.15 25.02
CA MET A 264 -0.88 1.33 25.93
C MET A 264 0.39 0.82 25.26
N LEU A 265 0.35 0.47 23.97
CA LEU A 265 1.51 0.01 23.21
C LEU A 265 2.51 1.16 22.98
N VAL A 266 2.02 2.36 22.64
CA VAL A 266 2.85 3.56 22.43
C VAL A 266 3.60 3.94 23.71
N ASP A 267 2.96 3.85 24.87
CA ASP A 267 3.53 4.25 26.16
C ASP A 267 4.44 3.19 26.80
N HIS A 268 4.37 1.94 26.35
CA HIS A 268 5.09 0.86 26.99
C HIS A 268 6.62 1.06 26.98
N PRO A 269 7.33 1.06 28.13
CA PRO A 269 8.75 1.45 28.23
C PRO A 269 9.71 0.52 27.48
N ASP A 270 9.36 -0.75 27.32
CA ASP A 270 10.19 -1.74 26.63
C ASP A 270 10.04 -1.71 25.11
N ILE A 271 9.06 -0.99 24.56
CA ILE A 271 8.95 -0.73 23.12
C ILE A 271 10.00 0.31 22.74
N LYS A 272 10.83 -0.01 21.75
CA LYS A 272 11.94 0.82 21.28
C LYS A 272 11.62 1.58 19.98
N LYS A 273 10.66 1.09 19.22
CA LYS A 273 10.16 1.72 17.99
C LYS A 273 8.65 1.61 17.91
N ILE A 274 8.00 2.68 17.45
CA ILE A 274 6.61 2.66 17.02
C ILE A 274 6.58 2.88 15.50
N ALA A 275 5.94 1.97 14.79
CA ALA A 275 5.58 2.11 13.38
C ALA A 275 4.06 2.22 13.28
N PHE A 276 3.58 3.38 12.92
CA PHE A 276 2.15 3.70 12.85
C PHE A 276 1.75 4.08 11.43
N THR A 277 0.64 3.54 10.96
CA THR A 277 -0.09 4.04 9.79
C THR A 277 -1.54 4.31 10.18
N GLY A 278 -2.03 5.51 9.89
CA GLY A 278 -3.39 5.92 10.24
C GLY A 278 -3.63 7.42 10.07
N SER A 279 -4.56 7.99 10.84
CA SER A 279 -4.93 9.40 10.71
C SER A 279 -3.80 10.34 11.18
N THR A 280 -3.72 11.51 10.55
CA THR A 280 -2.77 12.58 10.93
C THR A 280 -2.96 13.03 12.38
N GLU A 281 -4.19 13.08 12.85
CA GLU A 281 -4.51 13.43 14.24
C GLU A 281 -3.86 12.45 15.24
N VAL A 282 -4.04 11.15 15.04
CA VAL A 282 -3.43 10.12 15.90
C VAL A 282 -1.91 10.14 15.76
N GLY A 283 -1.37 10.39 14.56
CA GLY A 283 0.07 10.55 14.34
C GLY A 283 0.67 11.68 15.18
N ARG A 284 -0.01 12.84 15.26
CA ARG A 284 0.39 13.96 16.13
C ARG A 284 0.37 13.59 17.61
N ILE A 285 -0.65 12.85 18.05
CA ILE A 285 -0.76 12.34 19.43
C ILE A 285 0.44 11.43 19.75
N ILE A 286 0.72 10.46 18.89
CA ILE A 286 1.85 9.53 19.07
C ILE A 286 3.17 10.30 19.15
N ARG A 287 3.41 11.23 18.23
CA ARG A 287 4.62 12.07 18.23
C ARG A 287 4.78 12.85 19.52
N LYS A 288 3.70 13.43 20.04
CA LYS A 288 3.70 14.17 21.32
C LYS A 288 4.00 13.24 22.51
N ARG A 289 3.38 12.04 22.56
CA ARG A 289 3.56 11.09 23.68
C ARG A 289 4.95 10.46 23.70
N THR A 290 5.57 10.28 22.54
CA THR A 290 6.91 9.66 22.43
C THR A 290 8.05 10.66 22.50
N ALA A 291 7.77 11.96 22.55
CA ALA A 291 8.79 13.01 22.70
C ALA A 291 9.61 12.79 23.99
N GLY A 292 10.94 12.81 23.86
CA GLY A 292 11.86 12.62 24.99
C GLY A 292 12.01 11.17 25.49
N THR A 293 11.28 10.20 24.93
CA THR A 293 11.33 8.79 25.38
C THR A 293 12.45 7.96 24.75
N GLY A 294 13.13 8.50 23.72
CA GLY A 294 14.14 7.78 22.94
C GLY A 294 13.56 6.72 21.98
N LYS A 295 12.24 6.61 21.84
CA LYS A 295 11.60 5.70 20.88
C LYS A 295 11.76 6.22 19.45
N LEU A 296 12.15 5.31 18.55
CA LEU A 296 12.17 5.62 17.12
C LEU A 296 10.76 5.55 16.54
N LEU A 297 10.46 6.45 15.60
CA LEU A 297 9.15 6.54 14.97
C LEU A 297 9.24 6.39 13.45
N THR A 298 8.26 5.70 12.89
CA THR A 298 7.85 5.81 11.48
C THR A 298 6.35 6.10 11.50
N LEU A 299 5.95 7.21 10.88
CA LEU A 299 4.56 7.65 10.82
C LEU A 299 4.16 7.79 9.35
N GLU A 300 3.19 7.00 8.91
CA GLU A 300 2.56 7.08 7.61
C GLU A 300 1.10 7.54 7.83
N LEU A 301 0.80 8.74 7.37
CA LEU A 301 -0.42 9.45 7.75
C LEU A 301 -1.28 9.79 6.52
N GLY A 302 -2.29 10.62 6.72
CA GLY A 302 -3.22 11.01 5.67
C GLY A 302 -2.59 11.78 4.51
N GLY A 303 -3.36 11.96 3.45
CA GLY A 303 -2.95 12.69 2.26
C GLY A 303 -4.10 13.44 1.59
N LYS A 304 -3.74 14.42 0.75
CA LYS A 304 -4.64 15.11 -0.18
C LYS A 304 -3.92 15.22 -1.51
N SER A 305 -3.62 14.04 -2.08
CA SER A 305 -2.72 13.92 -3.22
C SER A 305 -3.28 14.57 -4.47
N PRO A 306 -2.51 15.41 -5.18
CA PRO A 306 -2.93 15.99 -6.44
C PRO A 306 -2.80 14.98 -7.58
N PHE A 307 -3.80 14.99 -8.46
CA PHE A 307 -3.80 14.33 -9.76
C PHE A 307 -3.81 15.42 -10.83
N ILE A 308 -2.68 15.63 -11.50
CA ILE A 308 -2.42 16.79 -12.36
C ILE A 308 -2.52 16.35 -13.80
N VAL A 309 -3.40 16.99 -14.60
CA VAL A 309 -3.63 16.66 -16.00
C VAL A 309 -3.36 17.89 -16.87
N PHE A 310 -2.32 17.82 -17.68
CA PHE A 310 -1.98 18.85 -18.67
C PHE A 310 -2.82 18.69 -19.94
N ASP A 311 -2.86 19.75 -20.76
CA ASP A 311 -3.65 19.84 -21.99
C ASP A 311 -3.18 18.90 -23.09
N ASP A 312 -1.91 18.47 -23.06
CA ASP A 312 -1.30 17.51 -23.99
C ASP A 312 -1.47 16.05 -23.57
N ALA A 313 -2.04 15.77 -22.37
CA ALA A 313 -2.19 14.40 -21.87
C ALA A 313 -3.14 13.56 -22.72
N ASP A 314 -2.87 12.24 -22.82
CA ASP A 314 -3.87 11.28 -23.27
C ASP A 314 -5.04 11.24 -22.27
N LEU A 315 -6.14 11.90 -22.65
CA LEU A 315 -7.30 12.08 -21.77
C LEU A 315 -8.01 10.76 -21.43
N ASP A 316 -7.98 9.78 -22.32
CA ASP A 316 -8.63 8.49 -22.04
C ASP A 316 -7.82 7.68 -21.02
N SER A 317 -6.51 7.62 -21.18
CA SER A 317 -5.60 7.01 -20.19
C SER A 317 -5.63 7.76 -18.86
N ALA A 318 -5.66 9.10 -18.88
CA ALA A 318 -5.74 9.91 -17.65
C ALA A 318 -7.07 9.71 -16.90
N VAL A 319 -8.19 9.50 -17.60
CA VAL A 319 -9.49 9.18 -16.98
C VAL A 319 -9.45 7.80 -16.29
N GLU A 320 -8.93 6.77 -16.96
CA GLU A 320 -8.81 5.45 -16.34
C GLU A 320 -7.82 5.48 -15.16
N GLY A 321 -6.70 6.18 -15.29
CA GLY A 321 -5.78 6.41 -14.17
C GLY A 321 -6.45 7.15 -13.00
N LEU A 322 -7.33 8.11 -13.28
CA LEU A 322 -8.07 8.81 -12.22
C LEU A 322 -9.10 7.90 -11.54
N VAL A 323 -9.74 6.99 -12.29
CA VAL A 323 -10.62 5.96 -11.71
C VAL A 323 -9.86 5.14 -10.68
N ASP A 324 -8.67 4.65 -11.04
CA ASP A 324 -7.80 3.91 -10.12
C ASP A 324 -7.27 4.78 -8.97
N ALA A 325 -7.06 6.07 -9.20
CA ALA A 325 -6.54 6.99 -8.18
C ALA A 325 -7.54 7.28 -7.07
N ILE A 326 -8.86 7.34 -7.36
CA ILE A 326 -9.86 7.82 -6.38
C ILE A 326 -10.95 6.81 -6.04
N TRP A 327 -11.37 5.93 -6.94
CA TRP A 327 -12.47 5.00 -6.66
C TRP A 327 -11.99 3.59 -6.29
N PHE A 328 -10.71 3.27 -6.48
CA PHE A 328 -10.07 2.10 -5.88
C PHE A 328 -10.28 2.10 -4.36
N ASN A 329 -10.62 0.97 -3.78
CA ASN A 329 -10.95 0.81 -2.36
C ASN A 329 -11.95 1.89 -1.85
N GLN A 330 -12.93 2.27 -2.67
CA GLN A 330 -13.94 3.30 -2.36
C GLN A 330 -13.33 4.65 -1.94
N GLY A 331 -12.14 5.00 -2.45
CA GLY A 331 -11.40 6.20 -2.07
C GLY A 331 -10.81 6.16 -0.66
N GLN A 332 -10.84 5.03 0.01
CA GLN A 332 -10.27 4.82 1.34
C GLN A 332 -8.78 4.49 1.24
N VAL A 333 -8.04 5.36 0.55
CA VAL A 333 -6.62 5.22 0.20
C VAL A 333 -5.89 6.48 0.61
N CYS A 334 -4.82 6.33 1.39
CA CYS A 334 -4.04 7.48 1.90
C CYS A 334 -3.40 8.32 0.78
N CYS A 335 -2.97 7.68 -0.31
CA CYS A 335 -2.41 8.35 -1.49
C CYS A 335 -3.43 8.60 -2.60
N ALA A 336 -4.73 8.43 -2.35
CA ALA A 336 -5.78 8.68 -3.34
C ALA A 336 -5.60 10.03 -4.04
N GLY A 337 -5.64 10.05 -5.38
CA GLY A 337 -5.63 11.27 -6.19
C GLY A 337 -6.94 12.04 -6.05
N SER A 338 -7.29 12.37 -4.79
CA SER A 338 -8.60 12.94 -4.43
C SER A 338 -8.76 14.40 -4.82
N ARG A 339 -7.69 15.06 -5.27
CA ARG A 339 -7.64 16.46 -5.70
C ARG A 339 -7.18 16.55 -7.15
N LEU A 340 -8.13 16.67 -8.09
CA LEU A 340 -7.86 16.84 -9.51
C LEU A 340 -7.46 18.31 -9.79
N LEU A 341 -6.29 18.48 -10.36
CA LEU A 341 -5.81 19.72 -10.95
C LEU A 341 -5.80 19.52 -12.47
N VAL A 342 -6.68 20.17 -13.20
CA VAL A 342 -6.84 20.00 -14.64
C VAL A 342 -6.52 21.30 -15.37
N HIS A 343 -5.80 21.23 -16.50
CA HIS A 343 -5.52 22.41 -17.30
C HIS A 343 -6.84 23.03 -17.80
N GLU A 344 -6.99 24.36 -17.65
CA GLU A 344 -8.24 25.09 -17.94
C GLU A 344 -8.79 24.80 -19.35
N SER A 345 -7.92 24.71 -20.37
CA SER A 345 -8.32 24.50 -21.77
C SER A 345 -9.01 23.15 -22.03
N ILE A 346 -8.85 22.16 -21.16
CA ILE A 346 -9.42 20.82 -21.30
C ILE A 346 -10.46 20.46 -20.23
N GLU A 347 -10.72 21.36 -19.28
CA GLU A 347 -11.57 21.09 -18.11
C GLU A 347 -12.92 20.49 -18.49
N GLU A 348 -13.69 21.16 -19.34
CA GLU A 348 -15.05 20.71 -19.72
C GLU A 348 -15.01 19.33 -20.40
N LYS A 349 -14.08 19.15 -21.35
CA LYS A 349 -13.90 17.90 -22.07
C LYS A 349 -13.52 16.76 -21.13
N PHE A 350 -12.61 17.01 -20.18
CA PHE A 350 -12.14 16.02 -19.20
C PHE A 350 -13.24 15.67 -18.20
N HIS A 351 -13.94 16.66 -17.63
CA HIS A 351 -15.06 16.42 -16.72
C HIS A 351 -16.21 15.64 -17.41
N LYS A 352 -16.50 15.91 -18.67
CA LYS A 352 -17.49 15.12 -19.43
C LYS A 352 -17.08 13.65 -19.55
N LYS A 353 -15.81 13.37 -19.85
CA LYS A 353 -15.28 12.00 -19.90
C LYS A 353 -15.35 11.32 -18.52
N ILE A 354 -14.95 12.01 -17.46
CA ILE A 354 -15.02 11.48 -16.08
C ILE A 354 -16.45 11.13 -15.71
N ARG A 355 -17.42 12.04 -15.88
CA ARG A 355 -18.84 11.78 -15.57
C ARG A 355 -19.38 10.56 -16.32
N LYS A 356 -19.07 10.46 -17.62
CA LYS A 356 -19.43 9.29 -18.42
C LYS A 356 -18.83 7.99 -17.86
N ARG A 357 -17.59 8.04 -17.37
CA ARG A 357 -16.92 6.87 -16.78
C ARG A 357 -17.46 6.53 -15.40
N MET A 358 -17.72 7.55 -14.56
CA MET A 358 -18.34 7.39 -13.24
C MET A 358 -19.68 6.64 -13.32
N ASN A 359 -20.53 6.98 -14.29
CA ASN A 359 -21.84 6.33 -14.48
C ASN A 359 -21.73 4.85 -14.90
N LYS A 360 -20.55 4.39 -15.29
CA LYS A 360 -20.29 2.98 -15.61
C LYS A 360 -19.69 2.20 -14.42
N LEU A 361 -19.36 2.88 -13.33
CA LEU A 361 -18.86 2.23 -12.12
C LEU A 361 -20.00 1.50 -11.40
N ARG A 362 -19.78 0.24 -11.13
CA ARG A 362 -20.74 -0.62 -10.44
C ARG A 362 -20.43 -0.67 -8.96
N VAL A 363 -21.37 -0.19 -8.15
CA VAL A 363 -21.29 -0.28 -6.70
C VAL A 363 -22.12 -1.48 -6.25
N GLY A 364 -21.51 -2.41 -5.53
CA GLY A 364 -22.20 -3.66 -5.26
C GLY A 364 -21.61 -4.46 -4.10
N HIS A 365 -22.05 -5.72 -4.00
CA HIS A 365 -21.57 -6.63 -2.96
C HIS A 365 -20.09 -6.97 -3.17
N PRO A 366 -19.22 -6.80 -2.17
CA PRO A 366 -17.76 -6.90 -2.34
C PRO A 366 -17.25 -8.23 -2.91
N LEU A 367 -17.93 -9.34 -2.66
CA LEU A 367 -17.57 -10.65 -3.21
C LEU A 367 -17.97 -10.84 -4.69
N ASP A 368 -18.75 -9.94 -5.27
CA ASP A 368 -19.08 -10.00 -6.69
C ASP A 368 -17.88 -9.50 -7.51
N LYS A 369 -17.32 -10.38 -8.36
CA LYS A 369 -16.16 -10.07 -9.21
C LYS A 369 -16.45 -9.01 -10.28
N SER A 370 -17.73 -8.71 -10.52
CA SER A 370 -18.16 -7.78 -11.55
C SER A 370 -18.24 -6.32 -11.07
N ILE A 371 -18.15 -6.05 -9.77
CA ILE A 371 -18.26 -4.70 -9.23
C ILE A 371 -16.93 -3.95 -9.26
N ASP A 372 -17.03 -2.63 -9.22
CA ASP A 372 -15.89 -1.70 -9.20
C ASP A 372 -15.67 -1.10 -7.81
N MET A 373 -16.73 -0.92 -7.02
CA MET A 373 -16.67 -0.37 -5.68
C MET A 373 -17.51 -1.19 -4.71
N GLY A 374 -17.00 -1.38 -3.51
CA GLY A 374 -17.66 -2.07 -2.40
C GLY A 374 -18.24 -1.10 -1.35
N ALA A 375 -18.23 -1.53 -0.09
CA ALA A 375 -18.80 -0.79 1.04
C ALA A 375 -17.76 0.08 1.75
N ILE A 376 -18.18 1.20 2.32
CA ILE A 376 -17.42 2.03 3.27
C ILE A 376 -17.28 1.25 4.58
N ILE A 377 -16.12 1.36 5.22
CA ILE A 377 -15.72 0.52 6.35
C ILE A 377 -16.72 0.54 7.53
N ASP A 378 -17.22 1.70 7.91
CA ASP A 378 -18.12 1.83 9.05
C ASP A 378 -19.10 3.01 8.94
N LYS A 379 -20.06 3.07 9.85
CA LYS A 379 -21.09 4.12 9.89
C LYS A 379 -20.52 5.51 10.17
N SER A 380 -19.48 5.61 10.98
CA SER A 380 -18.88 6.90 11.34
C SER A 380 -18.17 7.52 10.15
N GLN A 381 -17.41 6.71 9.39
CA GLN A 381 -16.75 7.14 8.16
C GLN A 381 -17.77 7.54 7.08
N LEU A 382 -18.83 6.75 6.88
CA LEU A 382 -19.90 7.10 5.95
C LEU A 382 -20.58 8.42 6.34
N SER A 383 -20.83 8.64 7.63
CA SER A 383 -21.43 9.87 8.14
C SER A 383 -20.49 11.07 7.95
N LYS A 384 -19.18 10.90 8.17
CA LYS A 384 -18.16 11.92 7.90
C LYS A 384 -18.18 12.33 6.43
N ILE A 385 -18.18 11.37 5.50
CA ILE A 385 -18.22 11.64 4.05
C ILE A 385 -19.48 12.43 3.70
N ARG A 386 -20.66 11.97 4.15
CA ARG A 386 -21.94 12.64 3.91
C ARG A 386 -21.95 14.07 4.45
N LYS A 387 -21.48 14.28 5.67
CA LYS A 387 -21.40 15.60 6.30
C LYS A 387 -20.51 16.54 5.51
N LEU A 388 -19.32 16.10 5.12
CA LEU A 388 -18.38 16.95 4.35
C LEU A 388 -18.97 17.34 2.99
N VAL A 389 -19.55 16.39 2.27
CA VAL A 389 -20.17 16.67 0.95
C VAL A 389 -21.40 17.55 1.07
N SER A 390 -22.23 17.39 2.11
CA SER A 390 -23.44 18.24 2.29
C SER A 390 -23.14 19.68 2.69
N GLN A 391 -21.91 19.98 3.12
CA GLN A 391 -21.49 21.32 3.55
C GLN A 391 -20.75 22.10 2.46
N THR A 392 -20.57 21.52 1.25
CA THR A 392 -19.86 22.18 0.16
C THR A 392 -20.72 23.24 -0.52
N GLU A 393 -20.09 24.31 -0.96
CA GLU A 393 -20.68 25.34 -1.84
C GLU A 393 -20.41 25.01 -3.33
N GLY A 394 -19.59 24.00 -3.61
CA GLY A 394 -19.26 23.55 -4.96
C GLY A 394 -20.41 22.80 -5.63
N SER A 395 -20.32 22.66 -6.93
CA SER A 395 -21.25 21.86 -7.75
C SER A 395 -20.99 20.37 -7.53
N VAL A 396 -21.95 19.64 -6.99
CA VAL A 396 -21.85 18.20 -6.68
C VAL A 396 -22.48 17.38 -7.79
N TYR A 397 -21.73 16.43 -8.34
CA TYR A 397 -22.20 15.42 -9.27
C TYR A 397 -22.05 14.03 -8.64
N HIS A 398 -23.15 13.31 -8.45
CA HIS A 398 -23.14 11.91 -8.07
C HIS A 398 -23.33 11.02 -9.30
N ALA A 399 -22.58 9.93 -9.39
CA ALA A 399 -22.78 8.95 -10.45
C ALA A 399 -24.20 8.39 -10.46
N GLU A 400 -24.73 8.19 -11.66
CA GLU A 400 -26.04 7.57 -11.89
C GLU A 400 -25.91 6.04 -11.80
N CYS A 401 -25.73 5.53 -10.59
CA CYS A 401 -25.62 4.11 -10.32
C CYS A 401 -26.55 3.70 -9.16
N ASP A 402 -27.04 2.46 -9.22
CA ASP A 402 -27.82 1.89 -8.13
C ASP A 402 -26.90 1.53 -6.95
N LEU A 403 -27.41 1.71 -5.74
CA LEU A 403 -26.74 1.24 -4.55
C LEU A 403 -27.47 0.01 -3.99
N PRO A 404 -26.76 -0.99 -3.47
CA PRO A 404 -27.37 -2.12 -2.79
C PRO A 404 -28.27 -1.66 -1.62
N LYS A 405 -29.36 -2.38 -1.40
CA LYS A 405 -30.22 -2.17 -0.22
C LYS A 405 -29.51 -2.73 1.00
N GLY A 406 -29.37 -1.92 2.03
CA GLY A 406 -28.59 -2.26 3.23
C GLY A 406 -27.07 -2.04 3.00
N GLY A 407 -26.28 -2.22 4.06
CA GLY A 407 -24.83 -1.97 4.00
C GLY A 407 -24.45 -0.47 3.95
N LEU A 408 -23.14 -0.24 3.85
CA LEU A 408 -22.56 1.09 3.96
C LEU A 408 -22.00 1.56 2.62
N PHE A 409 -22.86 1.80 1.63
CA PHE A 409 -22.45 2.19 0.29
C PHE A 409 -22.56 3.69 0.05
N TYR A 410 -21.69 4.21 -0.83
CA TYR A 410 -21.70 5.60 -1.24
C TYR A 410 -21.38 5.72 -2.75
N ARG A 411 -22.06 6.66 -3.44
CA ARG A 411 -21.88 6.85 -4.89
C ARG A 411 -20.55 7.52 -5.21
N PRO A 412 -19.88 7.17 -6.33
CA PRO A 412 -18.80 8.00 -6.87
C PRO A 412 -19.28 9.45 -7.01
N THR A 413 -18.48 10.37 -6.49
CA THR A 413 -18.86 11.78 -6.42
C THR A 413 -17.75 12.67 -6.96
N LEU A 414 -18.11 13.65 -7.79
CA LEU A 414 -17.24 14.72 -8.29
C LEU A 414 -17.78 16.06 -7.79
N ILE A 415 -16.91 16.90 -7.22
CA ILE A 415 -17.23 18.26 -6.79
C ILE A 415 -16.35 19.23 -7.56
N THR A 416 -16.96 20.22 -8.19
CA THR A 416 -16.31 21.24 -9.01
C THR A 416 -16.65 22.65 -8.54
N GLY A 417 -15.94 23.67 -9.05
CA GLY A 417 -16.20 25.07 -8.67
C GLY A 417 -15.71 25.47 -7.28
N LEU A 418 -14.74 24.71 -6.73
CA LEU A 418 -14.14 24.98 -5.44
C LEU A 418 -12.91 25.91 -5.60
N SER A 419 -12.76 26.86 -4.68
CA SER A 419 -11.52 27.62 -4.57
C SER A 419 -10.40 26.74 -3.97
N PRO A 420 -9.13 27.01 -4.23
CA PRO A 420 -8.02 26.27 -3.64
C PRO A 420 -8.02 26.24 -2.10
N SER A 421 -8.55 27.29 -1.46
CA SER A 421 -8.67 27.42 -0.01
C SER A 421 -9.89 26.72 0.59
N ASP A 422 -10.78 26.15 -0.25
CA ASP A 422 -11.96 25.45 0.24
C ASP A 422 -11.56 24.27 1.15
N LYS A 423 -12.37 24.03 2.16
CA LYS A 423 -12.16 22.95 3.12
C LYS A 423 -12.02 21.58 2.45
N LEU A 424 -12.82 21.30 1.41
CA LEU A 424 -12.75 20.04 0.69
C LEU A 424 -11.51 19.91 -0.21
N MET A 425 -10.88 21.04 -0.60
CA MET A 425 -9.60 21.03 -1.30
C MET A 425 -8.42 20.75 -0.34
N GLN A 426 -8.57 21.00 0.96
CA GLN A 426 -7.53 20.91 1.98
C GLN A 426 -7.65 19.67 2.88
N GLU A 427 -8.85 19.25 3.26
CA GLU A 427 -9.07 18.14 4.18
C GLU A 427 -9.16 16.77 3.48
N GLU A 428 -8.66 15.74 4.13
CA GLU A 428 -8.79 14.35 3.70
C GLU A 428 -10.22 13.84 3.96
N ILE A 429 -10.96 13.54 2.89
CA ILE A 429 -12.34 13.00 2.97
C ILE A 429 -12.30 11.50 3.28
N PHE A 430 -11.36 10.78 2.70
CA PHE A 430 -11.15 9.33 2.81
C PHE A 430 -12.37 8.53 2.38
N GLY A 431 -12.87 8.85 1.18
CA GLY A 431 -14.05 8.26 0.56
C GLY A 431 -14.10 8.53 -0.94
N PRO A 432 -15.12 8.03 -1.67
CA PRO A 432 -15.18 8.07 -3.13
C PRO A 432 -15.57 9.45 -3.68
N VAL A 433 -14.89 10.49 -3.21
CA VAL A 433 -15.18 11.89 -3.51
C VAL A 433 -13.94 12.56 -4.11
N LEU A 434 -14.06 12.93 -5.36
CA LEU A 434 -13.07 13.71 -6.12
C LEU A 434 -13.43 15.19 -6.04
N VAL A 435 -12.47 16.04 -5.71
CA VAL A 435 -12.61 17.51 -5.84
C VAL A 435 -11.73 18.01 -6.99
N SER A 436 -12.18 19.04 -7.71
CA SER A 436 -11.50 19.54 -8.90
C SER A 436 -11.35 21.04 -8.90
N THR A 437 -10.20 21.52 -9.37
CA THR A 437 -9.93 22.92 -9.70
C THR A 437 -9.03 22.97 -10.95
N THR A 438 -8.93 24.14 -11.57
CA THR A 438 -8.14 24.34 -12.78
C THR A 438 -6.80 25.02 -12.51
N PHE A 439 -5.89 24.91 -13.49
CA PHE A 439 -4.65 25.68 -13.59
C PHE A 439 -4.37 26.06 -15.06
N ARG A 440 -3.49 27.05 -15.28
CA ARG A 440 -3.12 27.57 -16.60
C ARG A 440 -1.68 27.34 -16.99
N THR A 441 -0.79 27.25 -16.00
CA THR A 441 0.65 27.13 -16.23
C THR A 441 1.26 26.01 -15.38
N PRO A 442 2.41 25.44 -15.79
CA PRO A 442 3.12 24.44 -14.99
C PRO A 442 3.54 24.97 -13.60
N LYS A 443 3.82 26.28 -13.50
CA LYS A 443 4.13 26.91 -12.20
C LYS A 443 2.91 26.91 -11.30
N GLU A 444 1.76 27.32 -11.79
CA GLU A 444 0.51 27.33 -11.03
C GLU A 444 0.11 25.90 -10.62
N ALA A 445 0.26 24.90 -11.53
CA ALA A 445 0.04 23.50 -11.18
C ALA A 445 0.90 23.05 -10.00
N SER A 446 2.20 23.41 -9.97
CA SER A 446 3.08 23.07 -8.84
C SER A 446 2.72 23.82 -7.56
N ASP A 447 2.33 25.10 -7.67
CA ASP A 447 1.95 25.91 -6.52
C ASP A 447 0.67 25.34 -5.89
N LEU A 448 -0.36 25.07 -6.68
CA LEU A 448 -1.61 24.42 -6.24
C LEU A 448 -1.36 23.00 -5.70
N ALA A 449 -0.50 22.21 -6.34
CA ALA A 449 -0.16 20.88 -5.86
C ALA A 449 0.44 20.91 -4.45
N ASN A 450 1.26 21.93 -4.18
CA ASN A 450 1.94 22.12 -2.90
C ASN A 450 1.13 22.88 -1.84
N ASP A 451 0.02 23.53 -2.25
CA ASP A 451 -0.90 24.26 -1.37
C ASP A 451 -1.79 23.32 -0.58
N THR A 452 -1.18 22.58 0.31
CA THR A 452 -1.80 21.68 1.27
C THR A 452 -0.81 21.37 2.39
N THR A 453 -1.31 21.01 3.56
CA THR A 453 -0.46 20.55 4.68
C THR A 453 0.12 19.16 4.43
N TYR A 454 -0.44 18.40 3.51
CA TYR A 454 -0.03 17.04 3.16
C TYR A 454 1.08 16.99 2.11
N GLY A 455 1.68 15.81 1.96
CA GLY A 455 2.70 15.54 0.95
C GLY A 455 2.97 14.04 0.83
N LEU A 456 1.93 13.21 0.59
CA LEU A 456 2.10 11.77 0.48
C LEU A 456 2.46 11.34 -0.94
N ALA A 457 1.59 11.59 -1.90
CA ALA A 457 1.82 11.23 -3.30
C ALA A 457 1.31 12.31 -4.25
N ALA A 458 1.67 12.17 -5.54
CA ALA A 458 1.14 12.96 -6.64
C ALA A 458 1.17 12.16 -7.94
N SER A 459 0.26 12.44 -8.88
CA SER A 459 0.29 11.92 -10.24
C SER A 459 0.35 13.08 -11.24
N ILE A 460 1.20 12.96 -12.27
CA ILE A 460 1.37 13.96 -13.34
C ILE A 460 1.07 13.27 -14.67
N TRP A 461 0.15 13.83 -15.44
CA TRP A 461 -0.26 13.32 -16.75
C TRP A 461 0.06 14.33 -17.85
N SER A 462 0.94 13.98 -18.74
CA SER A 462 1.40 14.78 -19.89
C SER A 462 2.15 13.88 -20.86
N GLU A 463 1.96 14.06 -22.17
CA GLU A 463 2.76 13.41 -23.20
C GLU A 463 4.14 14.07 -23.35
N ASN A 464 4.33 15.27 -22.80
CA ASN A 464 5.64 15.93 -22.75
C ASN A 464 6.44 15.45 -21.53
N ILE A 465 7.27 14.43 -21.75
CA ILE A 465 8.10 13.85 -20.69
C ILE A 465 9.04 14.87 -20.04
N ASN A 466 9.55 15.87 -20.79
CA ASN A 466 10.42 16.90 -20.23
C ASN A 466 9.66 17.81 -19.26
N LEU A 467 8.40 18.14 -19.56
CA LEU A 467 7.51 18.86 -18.65
C LEU A 467 7.30 18.07 -17.36
N ALA A 468 6.90 16.80 -17.50
CA ALA A 468 6.61 15.94 -16.36
C ALA A 468 7.83 15.72 -15.45
N LEU A 469 9.00 15.41 -16.02
CA LEU A 469 10.26 15.25 -15.29
C LEU A 469 10.77 16.57 -14.68
N GLY A 470 10.55 17.71 -15.34
CA GLY A 470 10.91 19.02 -14.82
C GLY A 470 9.99 19.51 -13.69
N LEU A 471 8.74 19.04 -13.66
CA LEU A 471 7.75 19.37 -12.64
C LEU A 471 7.88 18.49 -11.39
N ALA A 472 8.13 17.19 -11.57
CA ALA A 472 8.16 16.21 -10.48
C ALA A 472 9.02 16.66 -9.27
N PRO A 473 10.27 17.13 -9.40
CA PRO A 473 11.08 17.55 -8.26
C PRO A 473 10.57 18.82 -7.55
N LYS A 474 9.64 19.56 -8.17
CA LYS A 474 9.03 20.77 -7.58
C LYS A 474 7.83 20.45 -6.68
N ILE A 475 7.27 19.25 -6.79
CA ILE A 475 6.12 18.80 -6.00
C ILE A 475 6.63 18.22 -4.68
N LYS A 476 6.14 18.76 -3.56
CA LYS A 476 6.50 18.34 -2.20
C LYS A 476 5.68 17.10 -1.78
N ALA A 477 5.93 15.97 -2.41
CA ALA A 477 5.33 14.68 -2.10
C ALA A 477 6.40 13.60 -1.97
N GLY A 478 6.10 12.55 -1.21
CA GLY A 478 7.05 11.46 -0.99
C GLY A 478 7.16 10.51 -2.18
N VAL A 479 6.07 10.39 -2.98
CA VAL A 479 6.01 9.57 -4.19
C VAL A 479 5.35 10.37 -5.31
N ILE A 480 5.93 10.30 -6.52
CA ILE A 480 5.37 10.96 -7.71
C ILE A 480 5.32 9.94 -8.84
N TRP A 481 4.15 9.77 -9.40
CA TRP A 481 3.93 8.97 -10.60
C TRP A 481 3.77 9.85 -11.83
N ILE A 482 4.31 9.40 -12.95
CA ILE A 482 4.18 10.08 -14.26
C ILE A 482 3.43 9.13 -15.19
N ASN A 483 2.31 9.59 -15.76
CA ASN A 483 1.40 8.82 -16.61
C ASN A 483 1.00 7.48 -15.96
N GLY A 484 0.76 7.51 -14.66
CA GLY A 484 0.37 6.37 -13.86
C GLY A 484 -0.07 6.79 -12.46
N THR A 485 -0.59 5.81 -11.71
CA THR A 485 -0.99 5.96 -10.30
C THR A 485 -0.97 4.60 -9.61
N ASN A 486 -0.91 4.58 -8.28
CA ASN A 486 -0.96 3.36 -7.45
C ASN A 486 0.03 2.27 -7.86
N MET A 487 1.14 2.64 -8.48
CA MET A 487 2.20 1.70 -8.89
C MET A 487 3.11 1.43 -7.69
N PHE A 488 2.87 0.32 -7.00
CA PHE A 488 3.63 -0.10 -5.83
C PHE A 488 4.55 -1.26 -6.14
N ASP A 489 5.75 -1.21 -5.57
CA ASP A 489 6.72 -2.32 -5.62
C ASP A 489 7.38 -2.52 -4.27
N ALA A 490 7.63 -3.79 -3.91
CA ALA A 490 8.24 -4.14 -2.63
C ALA A 490 9.68 -3.62 -2.47
N ALA A 491 10.37 -3.33 -3.57
CA ALA A 491 11.74 -2.82 -3.59
C ALA A 491 11.82 -1.29 -3.43
N ILE A 492 10.68 -0.58 -3.57
CA ILE A 492 10.64 0.88 -3.51
C ILE A 492 10.10 1.32 -2.13
N GLY A 493 10.79 2.28 -1.52
CA GLY A 493 10.32 2.90 -0.28
C GLY A 493 9.13 3.83 -0.54
N PHE A 494 8.04 3.64 0.21
CA PHE A 494 6.85 4.47 0.20
C PHE A 494 6.78 5.29 1.50
N GLY A 495 6.31 6.53 1.41
CA GLY A 495 6.06 7.37 2.60
C GLY A 495 5.95 8.85 2.27
N GLY A 496 5.38 9.59 3.21
CA GLY A 496 5.06 11.01 3.07
C GLY A 496 6.16 11.97 3.52
N VAL A 497 5.88 13.23 3.26
CA VAL A 497 6.57 14.41 3.83
C VAL A 497 5.51 15.35 4.42
N LYS A 498 5.90 16.41 5.09
CA LYS A 498 5.01 17.38 5.75
C LYS A 498 4.11 16.64 6.78
N GLU A 499 2.80 16.94 6.81
CA GLU A 499 1.83 16.29 7.72
C GLU A 499 1.41 14.86 7.30
N SER A 500 1.88 14.39 6.14
CA SER A 500 1.70 12.98 5.75
C SER A 500 2.68 12.04 6.45
N GLY A 501 3.57 12.57 7.28
CA GLY A 501 4.43 11.78 8.14
C GLY A 501 5.90 11.80 7.77
N PHE A 502 6.63 10.82 8.29
CA PHE A 502 8.08 10.67 8.07
C PHE A 502 8.51 9.21 8.27
N GLY A 503 9.65 8.87 7.72
CA GLY A 503 10.12 7.50 7.56
C GLY A 503 9.74 6.97 6.19
N ARG A 504 9.97 5.70 5.96
CA ARG A 504 9.58 4.98 4.74
C ARG A 504 9.24 3.54 5.08
N GLU A 505 8.24 3.00 4.40
CA GLU A 505 7.87 1.59 4.43
C GLU A 505 8.33 0.92 3.11
N GLY A 506 8.65 -0.36 3.14
CA GLY A 506 9.14 -1.09 1.96
C GLY A 506 10.56 -0.71 1.51
N GLY A 507 11.11 -1.50 0.61
CA GLY A 507 12.45 -1.30 0.07
C GLY A 507 13.57 -1.29 1.11
N TRP A 508 14.74 -0.83 0.71
CA TRP A 508 15.88 -0.61 1.61
C TRP A 508 15.60 0.42 2.69
N ASN A 509 14.84 1.45 2.38
CA ASN A 509 14.52 2.51 3.34
C ASN A 509 13.62 2.00 4.45
N GLY A 510 12.66 1.11 4.11
CA GLY A 510 11.84 0.42 5.09
C GLY A 510 12.67 -0.46 6.03
N LEU A 511 13.61 -1.26 5.47
CA LEU A 511 14.52 -2.08 6.28
C LEU A 511 15.37 -1.20 7.22
N LYS A 512 15.99 -0.14 6.71
CA LYS A 512 16.83 0.79 7.51
C LYS A 512 16.05 1.41 8.67
N SER A 513 14.75 1.63 8.52
CA SER A 513 13.92 2.19 9.59
C SER A 513 13.79 1.27 10.81
N TYR A 514 14.17 -0.01 10.69
CA TYR A 514 14.21 -1.03 11.75
C TYR A 514 15.62 -1.36 12.25
N LEU A 515 16.59 -0.51 11.92
CA LEU A 515 17.97 -0.62 12.35
C LEU A 515 18.40 0.67 13.08
N LYS A 516 19.36 0.54 13.98
CA LYS A 516 20.05 1.66 14.67
C LYS A 516 21.56 1.46 14.56
N HIS A 517 22.32 2.53 14.68
CA HIS A 517 23.77 2.44 14.72
C HIS A 517 24.23 1.62 15.93
N SER A 518 25.19 0.72 15.71
CA SER A 518 25.84 -0.03 16.77
C SER A 518 26.71 0.91 17.62
N ILE A 519 26.53 0.86 18.96
CA ILE A 519 27.33 1.66 19.88
C ILE A 519 28.79 1.13 19.96
N ASN A 520 29.00 -0.14 19.58
CA ASN A 520 30.31 -0.80 19.59
C ASN A 520 31.01 -0.73 18.22
N PHE A 521 30.96 0.41 17.57
CA PHE A 521 31.76 0.61 16.37
C PHE A 521 33.24 0.62 16.73
N THR A 522 33.86 -0.53 16.68
CA THR A 522 35.32 -0.63 16.62
C THR A 522 35.74 -0.10 15.25
N VAL A 523 36.21 1.14 15.21
CA VAL A 523 36.96 1.62 14.05
C VAL A 523 38.06 0.58 13.82
N GLN A 524 37.90 -0.30 12.83
CA GLN A 524 39.03 -1.04 12.36
C GLN A 524 40.04 0.05 11.96
N LYS A 525 41.07 0.24 12.77
CA LYS A 525 42.22 1.02 12.35
C LYS A 525 42.60 0.39 11.01
N ASN A 526 42.34 1.13 9.96
CA ASN A 526 42.85 0.75 8.64
C ASN A 526 44.31 0.36 8.91
N LYS A 527 44.63 -0.90 8.69
CA LYS A 527 46.02 -1.29 8.62
C LYS A 527 46.64 -0.24 7.70
N SER A 528 47.61 0.49 8.24
CA SER A 528 48.39 1.46 7.46
C SER A 528 48.60 0.83 6.11
N PRO A 529 48.38 1.55 4.99
CA PRO A 529 48.58 0.95 3.69
C PRO A 529 49.95 0.26 3.74
N GLN A 530 49.96 -1.07 3.54
CA GLN A 530 51.22 -1.79 3.42
C GLN A 530 52.04 -0.98 2.43
N SER A 531 53.20 -0.48 2.86
CA SER A 531 54.15 0.13 1.97
C SER A 531 54.49 -0.95 0.95
N TYR A 532 53.80 -0.91 -0.17
CA TYR A 532 54.22 -1.70 -1.33
C TYR A 532 55.60 -1.18 -1.71
N SER A 533 56.60 -1.98 -1.47
CA SER A 533 57.90 -1.78 -2.09
C SER A 533 57.66 -1.56 -3.58
N ARG A 534 58.14 -0.42 -4.09
CA ARG A 534 58.12 -0.14 -5.52
C ARG A 534 58.99 -1.24 -6.18
N GLU A 535 58.36 -2.35 -6.58
CA GLU A 535 58.91 -3.13 -7.66
C GLU A 535 58.77 -2.27 -8.92
N GLU A 536 59.90 -1.85 -9.49
CA GLU A 536 59.97 -1.20 -10.77
C GLU A 536 59.44 -2.15 -11.85
N THR A 537 58.15 -2.11 -12.10
CA THR A 537 57.57 -2.67 -13.32
C THR A 537 57.79 -1.64 -14.42
N LEU A 538 58.89 -1.80 -15.12
CA LEU A 538 59.20 -1.08 -16.36
C LEU A 538 57.98 -1.10 -17.31
N GLY A 539 57.47 0.07 -17.62
CA GLY A 539 56.60 0.32 -18.78
C GLY A 539 55.11 0.56 -18.55
N LEU A 540 54.56 0.52 -17.31
CA LEU A 540 53.15 0.87 -17.08
C LEU A 540 53.02 2.22 -16.38
N ASP A 541 52.49 3.21 -17.10
CA ASP A 541 52.10 4.51 -16.52
C ASP A 541 50.93 4.31 -15.55
N ARG A 542 51.22 4.30 -14.24
CA ARG A 542 50.23 4.16 -13.14
C ARG A 542 49.79 5.49 -12.55
N THR A 543 50.12 6.61 -13.19
CA THR A 543 49.69 7.92 -12.74
C THR A 543 48.15 8.01 -12.84
N ALA A 544 47.49 8.31 -11.72
CA ALA A 544 46.06 8.56 -11.73
C ALA A 544 45.78 9.73 -12.68
N LYS A 545 44.91 9.52 -13.68
CA LYS A 545 44.55 10.53 -14.66
C LYS A 545 43.22 11.14 -14.32
N LEU A 546 43.17 12.47 -14.33
CA LEU A 546 41.91 13.21 -14.19
C LEU A 546 41.23 13.29 -15.56
N TYR A 547 39.89 13.20 -15.59
CA TYR A 547 39.13 13.39 -16.81
C TYR A 547 38.50 14.78 -16.79
N ILE A 548 39.13 15.72 -17.51
CA ILE A 548 38.73 17.14 -17.53
C ILE A 548 38.46 17.55 -18.97
N GLY A 549 37.32 18.19 -19.22
CA GLY A 549 36.96 18.73 -20.54
C GLY A 549 36.93 17.67 -21.65
N GLY A 550 36.57 16.42 -21.33
CA GLY A 550 36.49 15.34 -22.32
C GLY A 550 37.83 14.66 -22.63
N LYS A 551 38.92 14.97 -21.90
CA LYS A 551 40.26 14.41 -22.10
C LYS A 551 40.85 13.90 -20.80
N GLN A 552 41.70 12.86 -20.89
CA GLN A 552 42.52 12.43 -19.77
C GLN A 552 43.69 13.42 -19.59
N THR A 553 43.81 13.99 -18.40
CA THR A 553 44.86 14.96 -18.06
C THR A 553 45.65 14.43 -16.87
N ARG A 554 46.99 14.58 -16.89
CA ARG A 554 47.80 14.25 -15.73
C ARG A 554 47.62 15.31 -14.63
N PRO A 555 47.66 14.92 -13.33
CA PRO A 555 47.49 15.87 -12.22
C PRO A 555 48.61 16.92 -12.14
N ASP A 556 49.72 16.69 -12.77
CA ASP A 556 50.96 17.46 -12.74
C ASP A 556 51.27 18.18 -14.06
N GLY A 557 50.31 18.20 -14.99
CA GLY A 557 50.46 18.80 -16.33
C GLY A 557 49.52 19.92 -16.65
#